data_351155fa70165973c3d5caf948dab409
#
_entry.id   351155fa70165973c3d5caf948dab409
#
_cell.length_a   1.000
_cell.length_b   1.000
_cell.length_c   1.000
_cell.angle_alpha   90.00
_cell.angle_beta   90.00
_cell.angle_gamma   90.00
#
_symmetry.space_group_name_H-M   'P 1'
#
loop_
_entity.id
_entity.type
_entity.pdbx_description
1 polymer ?
#
loop_
_entity_poly.entity_id
_entity_poly.type
_entity_poly.pdbx_seq_one_letter_code
_entity_poly.pdbx_strand_id
1 'polypeptide(L)'
;GGCLEISLQSHIVEGEPNTRIPVDTEVVNVLAILRGTSDPNRYIIMSGDIDSRVSDALNSADDSPGANDNASGMAGTIEAARVLSQYSYNASIIFVGLSGEEQGLHGGRHMARVAKDENWNIQGVLNNDMIGNIEGIDGVIENNTFRVFSEPTPATETEEARRARRLTGGEIDGPSRQLARRVASITAEYVPNLDAMMIYRLDRFGRGGHHRPFNDLGFPGVRIMETHENYTRQHQDVR
;
A
#
# COMPACT_ATOMS: atom_id res chain seq x y z
N GLY A 1 15.27 -5.08 20.84
CA GLY A 1 14.76 -4.47 19.62
C GLY A 1 15.89 -4.02 18.71
N GLY A 2 15.63 -4.00 17.41
CA GLY A 2 16.61 -3.55 16.42
C GLY A 2 16.50 -2.02 16.19
N CYS A 3 17.61 -1.38 15.84
CA CYS A 3 17.58 -0.04 15.29
C CYS A 3 16.98 -0.07 13.89
N LEU A 4 16.16 0.94 13.56
CA LEU A 4 15.69 1.14 12.20
C LEU A 4 16.81 1.79 11.36
N GLU A 5 17.09 1.20 10.21
CA GLU A 5 17.96 1.80 9.21
C GLU A 5 17.11 2.74 8.35
N ILE A 6 17.43 4.02 8.36
CA ILE A 6 16.69 5.01 7.58
C ILE A 6 17.43 5.26 6.27
N SER A 7 16.69 5.22 5.16
CA SER A 7 17.21 5.55 3.84
C SER A 7 16.19 6.31 2.99
N LEU A 8 16.69 7.03 2.01
CA LEU A 8 15.89 7.70 1.00
C LEU A 8 16.09 6.98 -0.34
N GLN A 9 15.01 6.82 -1.08
CA GLN A 9 15.05 6.28 -2.43
C GLN A 9 14.42 7.32 -3.36
N SER A 10 15.23 7.94 -4.21
CA SER A 10 14.78 9.01 -5.09
C SER A 10 14.93 8.65 -6.57
N HIS A 11 14.10 9.26 -7.39
CA HIS A 11 14.19 9.24 -8.83
C HIS A 11 13.56 10.49 -9.43
N ILE A 12 13.97 10.84 -10.63
CA ILE A 12 13.36 11.94 -11.38
C ILE A 12 12.20 11.39 -12.21
N VAL A 13 11.06 12.05 -12.11
CA VAL A 13 9.92 11.87 -13.01
C VAL A 13 9.95 13.01 -14.01
N GLU A 14 10.04 12.67 -15.29
CA GLU A 14 10.02 13.65 -16.38
C GLU A 14 8.66 14.37 -16.40
N GLY A 15 8.71 15.69 -16.45
CA GLY A 15 7.56 16.55 -16.49
C GLY A 15 6.92 16.62 -17.88
N GLU A 16 5.58 16.68 -17.89
CA GLU A 16 4.81 16.90 -19.10
C GLU A 16 3.82 18.04 -18.87
N PRO A 17 3.84 19.12 -19.68
CA PRO A 17 2.91 20.25 -19.53
C PRO A 17 1.44 19.81 -19.51
N ASN A 18 0.63 20.44 -18.68
CA ASN A 18 -0.80 20.14 -18.46
C ASN A 18 -1.08 18.74 -17.90
N THR A 19 -0.12 18.13 -17.22
CA THR A 19 -0.31 16.92 -16.43
C THR A 19 -0.17 17.22 -14.94
N ARG A 20 -0.32 16.19 -14.10
CA ARG A 20 -0.12 16.29 -12.64
C ARG A 20 1.33 16.54 -12.24
N ILE A 21 2.27 16.30 -13.14
CA ILE A 21 3.70 16.62 -13.00
C ILE A 21 4.11 17.47 -14.21
N PRO A 22 3.97 18.82 -14.13
CA PRO A 22 4.19 19.68 -15.29
C PRO A 22 5.67 19.98 -15.58
N VAL A 23 6.57 19.69 -14.64
CA VAL A 23 8.02 19.89 -14.74
C VAL A 23 8.74 18.69 -14.15
N ASP A 24 10.01 18.48 -14.55
CA ASP A 24 10.83 17.42 -13.97
C ASP A 24 10.85 17.53 -12.45
N THR A 25 10.46 16.46 -11.78
CA THR A 25 10.26 16.44 -10.34
C THR A 25 10.98 15.27 -9.71
N GLU A 26 11.77 15.54 -8.68
CA GLU A 26 12.34 14.49 -7.85
C GLU A 26 11.28 13.93 -6.92
N VAL A 27 11.02 12.63 -7.04
CA VAL A 27 10.13 11.87 -6.17
C VAL A 27 10.97 11.06 -5.19
N VAL A 28 10.71 11.22 -3.89
CA VAL A 28 11.52 10.63 -2.82
C VAL A 28 10.66 9.76 -1.91
N ASN A 29 10.97 8.47 -1.82
CA ASN A 29 10.42 7.57 -0.82
C ASN A 29 11.28 7.60 0.45
N VAL A 30 10.65 7.48 1.61
CA VAL A 30 11.33 7.41 2.91
C VAL A 30 11.18 6.00 3.47
N LEU A 31 12.29 5.29 3.66
CA LEU A 31 12.32 3.92 4.13
C LEU A 31 12.87 3.82 5.54
N ALA A 32 12.21 3.03 6.40
CA ALA A 32 12.73 2.60 7.70
C ALA A 32 12.75 1.06 7.71
N ILE A 33 13.95 0.49 7.77
CA ILE A 33 14.17 -0.94 7.62
C ILE A 33 14.54 -1.58 8.96
N LEU A 34 13.72 -2.50 9.43
CA LEU A 34 14.03 -3.39 10.53
C LEU A 34 14.64 -4.67 9.96
N ARG A 35 15.95 -4.83 10.11
CA ARG A 35 16.67 -5.99 9.54
C ARG A 35 16.29 -7.29 10.23
N GLY A 36 16.05 -8.31 9.42
CA GLY A 36 15.85 -9.67 9.88
C GLY A 36 17.13 -10.29 10.44
N THR A 37 17.00 -11.17 11.42
CA THR A 37 18.12 -11.78 12.14
C THR A 37 18.67 -13.03 11.45
N SER A 38 17.84 -13.80 10.79
CA SER A 38 18.23 -15.07 10.16
C SER A 38 17.96 -15.14 8.66
N ASP A 39 17.04 -14.32 8.15
CA ASP A 39 16.68 -14.25 6.73
C ASP A 39 16.47 -12.77 6.32
N PRO A 40 17.54 -11.96 6.37
CA PRO A 40 17.43 -10.52 6.15
C PRO A 40 17.05 -10.12 4.71
N ASN A 41 17.16 -11.05 3.76
CA ASN A 41 16.81 -10.84 2.37
C ASN A 41 15.36 -11.20 2.04
N ARG A 42 14.60 -11.68 3.01
CA ARG A 42 13.15 -11.85 2.90
C ARG A 42 12.45 -10.63 3.49
N TYR A 43 11.53 -10.04 2.74
CA TYR A 43 10.92 -8.76 3.08
C TYR A 43 9.42 -8.83 3.24
N ILE A 44 8.91 -8.14 4.25
CA ILE A 44 7.51 -7.68 4.33
C ILE A 44 7.56 -6.16 4.23
N ILE A 45 6.71 -5.57 3.41
CA ILE A 45 6.60 -4.12 3.24
C ILE A 45 5.27 -3.65 3.82
N MET A 46 5.31 -2.60 4.64
CA MET A 46 4.14 -1.86 5.08
C MET A 46 4.30 -0.42 4.60
N SER A 47 3.30 0.12 3.92
CA SER A 47 3.37 1.43 3.30
C SER A 47 2.16 2.30 3.59
N GLY A 48 2.37 3.59 3.54
CA GLY A 48 1.40 4.65 3.37
C GLY A 48 1.95 5.67 2.38
N ASP A 49 1.13 6.64 1.99
CA ASP A 49 1.51 7.67 1.02
C ASP A 49 1.79 8.98 1.75
N ILE A 50 2.89 9.64 1.39
CA ILE A 50 3.33 10.89 2.05
C ILE A 50 2.89 12.15 1.32
N ASP A 51 2.37 12.00 0.13
CA ASP A 51 1.77 13.10 -0.64
C ASP A 51 0.25 13.15 -0.48
N SER A 52 -0.31 14.27 -0.87
CA SER A 52 -1.74 14.53 -0.92
C SER A 52 -2.02 15.55 -2.02
N ARG A 53 -3.29 15.77 -2.36
CA ARG A 53 -3.69 16.78 -3.33
C ARG A 53 -4.98 17.51 -2.94
N VAL A 54 -5.20 18.66 -3.52
CA VAL A 54 -6.46 19.38 -3.48
C VAL A 54 -7.47 18.80 -4.50
N SER A 55 -8.68 19.33 -4.56
CA SER A 55 -9.74 18.87 -5.45
C SER A 55 -9.34 18.92 -6.93
N ASP A 56 -8.66 20.00 -7.36
CA ASP A 56 -8.07 20.09 -8.69
C ASP A 56 -6.73 19.33 -8.75
N ALA A 57 -6.72 18.21 -9.45
CA ALA A 57 -5.54 17.36 -9.58
C ALA A 57 -4.35 18.00 -10.33
N LEU A 58 -4.56 19.12 -11.02
CA LEU A 58 -3.51 19.88 -11.71
C LEU A 58 -2.97 21.04 -10.87
N ASN A 59 -3.60 21.33 -9.73
CA ASN A 59 -3.17 22.40 -8.84
C ASN A 59 -2.01 21.91 -7.96
N SER A 60 -0.84 22.47 -8.19
CA SER A 60 0.39 22.17 -7.45
C SER A 60 0.81 23.31 -6.50
N ALA A 61 -0.03 24.30 -6.27
CA ALA A 61 0.31 25.52 -5.53
C ALA A 61 -0.41 25.65 -4.19
N ASP A 62 -1.64 25.17 -4.10
CA ASP A 62 -2.45 25.32 -2.88
C ASP A 62 -2.13 24.23 -1.84
N ASP A 63 -2.33 24.59 -0.57
CA ASP A 63 -2.14 23.67 0.55
C ASP A 63 -3.19 22.54 0.51
N SER A 64 -2.73 21.30 0.62
CA SER A 64 -3.58 20.10 0.67
C SER A 64 -3.62 19.55 2.10
N PRO A 65 -4.82 19.39 2.71
CA PRO A 65 -4.92 18.88 4.08
C PRO A 65 -4.40 17.46 4.26
N GLY A 66 -4.73 16.53 3.36
CA GLY A 66 -4.25 15.15 3.34
C GLY A 66 -4.47 14.32 4.62
N ALA A 67 -5.39 14.73 5.52
CA ALA A 67 -5.49 14.12 6.86
C ALA A 67 -5.93 12.66 6.80
N ASN A 68 -6.94 12.32 6.00
CA ASN A 68 -7.35 10.95 5.77
C ASN A 68 -6.60 10.34 4.57
N ASP A 69 -6.45 11.09 3.50
CA ASP A 69 -5.80 10.72 2.25
C ASP A 69 -4.47 11.51 2.10
N ASN A 70 -3.29 11.00 2.59
CA ASN A 70 -3.17 9.69 3.26
C ASN A 70 -2.30 9.76 4.53
N ALA A 71 -2.38 10.85 5.32
CA ALA A 71 -1.70 10.92 6.62
C ALA A 71 -2.19 9.81 7.57
N SER A 72 -3.43 9.31 7.42
CA SER A 72 -3.94 8.19 8.20
C SER A 72 -3.16 6.91 7.95
N GLY A 73 -2.88 6.56 6.70
CA GLY A 73 -2.07 5.40 6.33
C GLY A 73 -0.62 5.53 6.79
N MET A 74 -0.06 6.73 6.71
CA MET A 74 1.28 7.02 7.24
C MET A 74 1.32 6.89 8.75
N ALA A 75 0.33 7.39 9.48
CA ALA A 75 0.26 7.24 10.94
C ALA A 75 0.24 5.76 11.35
N GLY A 76 -0.56 4.93 10.68
CA GLY A 76 -0.56 3.48 10.89
C GLY A 76 0.78 2.82 10.59
N THR A 77 1.45 3.23 9.53
CA THR A 77 2.76 2.71 9.13
C THR A 77 3.86 3.10 10.14
N ILE A 78 3.87 4.35 10.60
CA ILE A 78 4.82 4.85 11.62
C ILE A 78 4.58 4.17 12.96
N GLU A 79 3.31 4.01 13.37
CA GLU A 79 2.98 3.33 14.63
C GLU A 79 3.39 1.85 14.58
N ALA A 80 3.19 1.18 13.46
CA ALA A 80 3.69 -0.18 13.28
C ALA A 80 5.23 -0.23 13.39
N ALA A 81 5.96 0.72 12.79
CA ALA A 81 7.40 0.81 12.94
C ALA A 81 7.81 1.00 14.40
N ARG A 82 7.13 1.90 15.13
CA ARG A 82 7.39 2.16 16.55
C ARG A 82 7.20 0.91 17.42
N VAL A 83 6.12 0.18 17.19
CA VAL A 83 5.80 -1.01 17.99
C VAL A 83 6.71 -2.19 17.61
N LEU A 84 6.82 -2.49 16.32
CA LEU A 84 7.52 -3.68 15.84
C LEU A 84 9.04 -3.58 16.00
N SER A 85 9.63 -2.38 15.98
CA SER A 85 11.06 -2.19 16.22
C SER A 85 11.52 -2.57 17.64
N GLN A 86 10.60 -2.79 18.56
CA GLN A 86 10.91 -3.27 19.90
C GLN A 86 11.24 -4.78 19.95
N TYR A 87 10.98 -5.49 18.87
CA TYR A 87 11.16 -6.94 18.74
C TYR A 87 12.17 -7.28 17.65
N SER A 88 12.55 -8.55 17.58
CA SER A 88 13.40 -9.09 16.52
C SER A 88 12.65 -10.14 15.72
N TYR A 89 12.84 -10.12 14.41
CA TYR A 89 12.17 -11.02 13.47
C TYR A 89 13.18 -11.75 12.60
N ASN A 90 12.80 -12.90 12.05
CA ASN A 90 13.65 -13.63 11.13
C ASN A 90 13.82 -12.88 9.79
N ALA A 91 12.73 -12.37 9.24
CA ALA A 91 12.70 -11.60 8.00
C ALA A 91 12.81 -10.10 8.28
N SER A 92 13.23 -9.34 7.29
CA SER A 92 13.24 -7.87 7.35
C SER A 92 11.84 -7.30 7.16
N ILE A 93 11.56 -6.19 7.84
CA ILE A 93 10.35 -5.41 7.64
C ILE A 93 10.74 -4.02 7.14
N ILE A 94 10.14 -3.59 6.05
CA ILE A 94 10.31 -2.24 5.50
C ILE A 94 9.04 -1.46 5.78
N PHE A 95 9.16 -0.39 6.53
CA PHE A 95 8.12 0.62 6.70
C PHE A 95 8.47 1.75 5.74
N VAL A 96 7.56 2.10 4.84
CA VAL A 96 7.87 3.08 3.79
C VAL A 96 6.76 4.09 3.62
N GLY A 97 7.15 5.36 3.55
CA GLY A 97 6.34 6.43 3.02
C GLY A 97 6.62 6.55 1.52
N LEU A 98 5.64 6.21 0.71
CA LEU A 98 5.72 6.29 -0.74
C LEU A 98 5.22 7.66 -1.20
N SER A 99 5.86 8.23 -2.21
CA SER A 99 5.56 9.56 -2.72
C SER A 99 5.00 9.51 -4.14
N GLY A 100 4.21 10.51 -4.52
CA GLY A 100 3.63 10.62 -5.86
C GLY A 100 2.53 9.61 -6.14
N GLU A 101 1.74 9.26 -5.11
CA GLU A 101 0.53 8.44 -5.28
C GLU A 101 -0.45 9.17 -6.19
N GLU A 102 -0.79 10.37 -5.81
CA GLU A 102 -1.80 11.22 -6.43
C GLU A 102 -1.43 11.62 -7.86
N GLN A 103 -0.15 11.64 -8.18
CA GLN A 103 0.37 11.97 -9.50
C GLN A 103 0.53 10.75 -10.41
N GLY A 104 0.32 9.53 -9.90
CA GLY A 104 0.37 8.31 -10.71
C GLY A 104 1.18 7.16 -10.13
N LEU A 105 1.24 7.02 -8.81
CA LEU A 105 1.91 5.92 -8.11
C LEU A 105 3.45 5.90 -8.34
N HIS A 106 4.08 7.06 -8.51
CA HIS A 106 5.48 7.14 -8.96
C HIS A 106 6.45 6.48 -7.99
N GLY A 107 6.33 6.75 -6.68
CA GLY A 107 7.19 6.15 -5.66
C GLY A 107 7.07 4.63 -5.61
N GLY A 108 5.84 4.11 -5.64
CA GLY A 108 5.60 2.67 -5.67
C GLY A 108 6.08 2.00 -6.94
N ARG A 109 5.89 2.63 -8.11
CA ARG A 109 6.42 2.14 -9.39
C ARG A 109 7.94 2.04 -9.39
N HIS A 110 8.61 3.07 -8.86
CA HIS A 110 10.06 3.07 -8.75
C HIS A 110 10.53 1.97 -7.79
N MET A 111 9.98 1.91 -6.58
CA MET A 111 10.38 0.90 -5.59
C MET A 111 10.12 -0.53 -6.06
N ALA A 112 8.97 -0.80 -6.67
CA ALA A 112 8.65 -2.11 -7.20
C ALA A 112 9.59 -2.54 -8.33
N ARG A 113 10.00 -1.59 -9.20
CA ARG A 113 11.01 -1.84 -10.26
C ARG A 113 12.36 -2.16 -9.67
N VAL A 114 12.87 -1.34 -8.74
CA VAL A 114 14.14 -1.61 -8.04
C VAL A 114 14.10 -2.99 -7.38
N ALA A 115 13.02 -3.30 -6.67
CA ALA A 115 12.85 -4.61 -6.04
C ALA A 115 12.89 -5.77 -7.07
N LYS A 116 12.32 -5.56 -8.26
CA LYS A 116 12.34 -6.55 -9.34
C LYS A 116 13.73 -6.72 -9.92
N ASP A 117 14.41 -5.62 -10.23
CA ASP A 117 15.73 -5.62 -10.84
C ASP A 117 16.81 -6.19 -9.91
N GLU A 118 16.67 -5.92 -8.61
CA GLU A 118 17.57 -6.43 -7.56
C GLU A 118 17.13 -7.80 -6.99
N ASN A 119 16.07 -8.39 -7.52
CA ASN A 119 15.53 -9.69 -7.10
C ASN A 119 15.19 -9.75 -5.60
N TRP A 120 14.52 -8.74 -5.07
CA TRP A 120 14.07 -8.75 -3.68
C TRP A 120 13.06 -9.86 -3.43
N ASN A 121 13.25 -10.60 -2.34
CA ASN A 121 12.32 -11.65 -1.93
C ASN A 121 11.17 -11.07 -1.10
N ILE A 122 10.25 -10.35 -1.74
CA ILE A 122 9.09 -9.73 -1.11
C ILE A 122 7.99 -10.78 -0.93
N GLN A 123 7.59 -11.02 0.31
CA GLN A 123 6.54 -11.98 0.69
C GLN A 123 5.16 -11.33 0.83
N GLY A 124 5.11 -10.01 0.98
CA GLY A 124 3.87 -9.27 1.07
C GLY A 124 4.07 -7.77 1.17
N VAL A 125 3.18 -7.04 0.52
CA VAL A 125 3.06 -5.58 0.63
C VAL A 125 1.69 -5.27 1.25
N LEU A 126 1.69 -4.57 2.38
CA LEU A 126 0.51 -4.08 3.08
C LEU A 126 0.44 -2.57 2.88
N ASN A 127 -0.37 -2.12 1.93
CA ASN A 127 -0.55 -0.70 1.64
C ASN A 127 -1.75 -0.16 2.40
N ASN A 128 -1.52 0.74 3.34
CA ASN A 128 -2.55 1.47 4.07
C ASN A 128 -2.88 2.74 3.29
N ASP A 129 -4.07 2.77 2.71
CA ASP A 129 -4.46 3.92 1.92
C ASP A 129 -5.94 4.20 2.11
N MET A 130 -6.15 5.14 2.91
CA MET A 130 -7.15 5.75 3.77
C MET A 130 -7.69 4.78 4.82
N ILE A 131 -7.27 4.98 6.07
CA ILE A 131 -7.69 4.14 7.20
C ILE A 131 -8.19 4.97 8.40
N GLY A 132 -8.39 6.28 8.24
CA GLY A 132 -8.70 7.18 9.36
C GLY A 132 -10.17 7.59 9.48
N ASN A 133 -11.01 7.31 8.49
CA ASN A 133 -12.40 7.72 8.49
C ASN A 133 -13.33 6.57 8.87
N ILE A 134 -14.33 6.86 9.71
CA ILE A 134 -15.33 5.88 10.15
C ILE A 134 -16.75 6.21 9.69
N GLU A 135 -16.97 7.41 9.10
CA GLU A 135 -18.29 7.86 8.68
C GLU A 135 -18.34 8.02 7.16
N GLY A 136 -19.13 7.19 6.51
CA GLY A 136 -19.34 7.23 5.07
C GLY A 136 -20.10 8.48 4.61
N ILE A 137 -20.06 8.74 3.29
CA ILE A 137 -20.83 9.84 2.68
C ILE A 137 -22.34 9.66 2.86
N ASP A 138 -22.80 8.45 3.09
CA ASP A 138 -24.17 8.07 3.40
C ASP A 138 -24.56 8.26 4.88
N GLY A 139 -23.60 8.73 5.70
CA GLY A 139 -23.79 8.93 7.14
C GLY A 139 -23.70 7.64 7.97
N VAL A 140 -23.41 6.51 7.36
CA VAL A 140 -23.16 5.25 8.09
C VAL A 140 -21.84 5.33 8.84
N ILE A 141 -21.88 5.10 10.14
CA ILE A 141 -20.70 5.02 10.99
C ILE A 141 -20.33 3.55 11.17
N GLU A 142 -19.11 3.18 10.77
CA GLU A 142 -18.58 1.83 10.89
C GLU A 142 -17.10 1.89 11.32
N ASN A 143 -16.82 1.41 12.51
CA ASN A 143 -15.48 1.39 13.11
C ASN A 143 -15.02 -0.02 13.52
N ASN A 144 -15.80 -1.04 13.17
CA ASN A 144 -15.53 -2.43 13.51
C ASN A 144 -15.04 -3.25 12.31
N THR A 145 -15.06 -2.66 11.12
CA THR A 145 -14.62 -3.34 9.89
C THR A 145 -13.62 -2.50 9.10
N PHE A 146 -12.82 -3.18 8.29
CA PHE A 146 -11.95 -2.58 7.28
C PHE A 146 -11.91 -3.46 6.04
N ARG A 147 -11.65 -2.86 4.88
CA ARG A 147 -11.55 -3.60 3.62
C ARG A 147 -10.12 -4.04 3.33
N VAL A 148 -9.98 -5.26 2.79
CA VAL A 148 -8.72 -5.79 2.27
C VAL A 148 -8.91 -6.16 0.81
N PHE A 149 -8.38 -5.33 -0.08
CA PHE A 149 -8.41 -5.59 -1.52
C PHE A 149 -7.28 -6.53 -1.93
N SER A 150 -7.57 -7.49 -2.79
CA SER A 150 -6.57 -8.44 -3.28
C SER A 150 -6.90 -8.92 -4.69
N GLU A 151 -5.90 -8.89 -5.57
CA GLU A 151 -6.05 -9.50 -6.90
C GLU A 151 -6.23 -11.02 -6.79
N PRO A 152 -6.95 -11.65 -7.75
CA PRO A 152 -7.14 -13.10 -7.73
C PRO A 152 -5.89 -13.86 -8.15
N THR A 153 -5.13 -13.33 -9.09
CA THR A 153 -3.95 -13.96 -9.70
C THR A 153 -2.96 -12.89 -10.13
N PRO A 154 -1.65 -13.17 -10.08
CA PRO A 154 -0.63 -12.22 -10.52
C PRO A 154 -0.80 -11.83 -11.99
N ALA A 155 -0.62 -10.55 -12.30
CA ALA A 155 -0.61 -10.06 -13.69
C ALA A 155 0.52 -10.70 -14.53
N THR A 156 1.59 -11.16 -13.88
CA THR A 156 2.75 -11.80 -14.50
C THR A 156 2.63 -13.32 -14.62
N GLU A 157 1.47 -13.90 -14.28
CA GLU A 157 1.29 -15.35 -14.31
C GLU A 157 1.41 -15.90 -15.74
N THR A 158 2.22 -16.93 -15.90
CA THR A 158 2.37 -17.62 -17.19
C THR A 158 1.16 -18.50 -17.49
N GLU A 159 0.93 -18.81 -18.78
CA GLU A 159 -0.13 -19.73 -19.19
C GLU A 159 0.04 -21.13 -18.57
N GLU A 160 1.28 -21.60 -18.41
CA GLU A 160 1.57 -22.87 -17.75
C GLU A 160 1.18 -22.85 -16.27
N ALA A 161 1.57 -21.79 -15.53
CA ALA A 161 1.20 -21.61 -14.13
C ALA A 161 -0.32 -21.52 -13.95
N ARG A 162 -1.00 -20.81 -14.86
CA ARG A 162 -2.46 -20.72 -14.87
C ARG A 162 -3.13 -22.08 -15.08
N ARG A 163 -2.62 -22.90 -16.00
CA ARG A 163 -3.13 -24.27 -16.23
C ARG A 163 -2.91 -25.15 -15.00
N ALA A 164 -1.70 -25.14 -14.43
CA ALA A 164 -1.39 -25.90 -13.22
C ALA A 164 -2.33 -25.52 -12.07
N ARG A 165 -2.55 -24.22 -11.86
CA ARG A 165 -3.43 -23.71 -10.80
C ARG A 165 -4.90 -24.16 -10.99
N ARG A 166 -5.42 -24.22 -12.22
CA ARG A 166 -6.76 -24.77 -12.50
C ARG A 166 -6.89 -26.23 -12.09
N LEU A 167 -5.84 -27.03 -12.28
CA LEU A 167 -5.83 -28.44 -11.91
C LEU A 167 -5.76 -28.66 -10.39
N THR A 168 -5.27 -27.69 -9.64
CA THR A 168 -5.14 -27.75 -8.18
C THR A 168 -6.28 -27.05 -7.42
N GLY A 169 -7.26 -26.48 -8.12
CA GLY A 169 -8.39 -25.78 -7.51
C GLY A 169 -8.05 -24.37 -7.01
N GLY A 170 -6.95 -23.80 -7.48
CA GLY A 170 -6.45 -22.46 -7.07
C GLY A 170 -6.74 -21.33 -8.06
N GLU A 171 -7.80 -21.44 -8.86
CA GLU A 171 -8.07 -20.54 -10.01
C GLU A 171 -8.14 -19.06 -9.64
N ILE A 172 -8.55 -18.74 -8.43
CA ILE A 172 -8.71 -17.36 -7.93
C ILE A 172 -7.92 -17.12 -6.65
N ASP A 173 -6.96 -17.95 -6.33
CA ASP A 173 -6.24 -17.96 -5.07
C ASP A 173 -4.75 -17.71 -5.25
N GLY A 174 -4.42 -16.62 -5.91
CA GLY A 174 -3.04 -16.15 -6.07
C GLY A 174 -2.44 -15.64 -4.74
N PRO A 175 -1.12 -15.33 -4.74
CA PRO A 175 -0.40 -14.93 -3.54
C PRO A 175 -1.00 -13.72 -2.80
N SER A 176 -1.49 -12.70 -3.50
CA SER A 176 -2.15 -11.54 -2.88
C SER A 176 -3.45 -11.94 -2.16
N ARG A 177 -4.22 -12.87 -2.74
CA ARG A 177 -5.43 -13.39 -2.11
C ARG A 177 -5.12 -14.21 -0.86
N GLN A 178 -4.05 -15.00 -0.88
CA GLN A 178 -3.56 -15.73 0.28
C GLN A 178 -3.09 -14.77 1.38
N LEU A 179 -2.39 -13.70 1.01
CA LEU A 179 -2.00 -12.64 1.95
C LEU A 179 -3.24 -11.99 2.59
N ALA A 180 -4.26 -11.64 1.82
CA ALA A 180 -5.50 -11.07 2.35
C ALA A 180 -6.20 -12.02 3.34
N ARG A 181 -6.27 -13.33 3.04
CA ARG A 181 -6.82 -14.32 3.99
C ARG A 181 -5.98 -14.41 5.27
N ARG A 182 -4.65 -14.27 5.15
CA ARG A 182 -3.79 -14.26 6.32
C ARG A 182 -4.04 -13.02 7.17
N VAL A 183 -4.21 -11.85 6.56
CA VAL A 183 -4.62 -10.63 7.27
C VAL A 183 -5.94 -10.86 8.01
N ALA A 184 -6.97 -11.37 7.34
CA ALA A 184 -8.28 -11.64 7.97
C ALA A 184 -8.17 -12.63 9.13
N SER A 185 -7.42 -13.73 8.96
CA SER A 185 -7.22 -14.72 10.02
C SER A 185 -6.51 -14.14 11.26
N ILE A 186 -5.45 -13.35 11.05
CA ILE A 186 -4.71 -12.69 12.16
C ILE A 186 -5.59 -11.65 12.84
N THR A 187 -6.36 -10.87 12.09
CA THR A 187 -7.30 -9.90 12.67
C THR A 187 -8.32 -10.59 13.57
N ALA A 188 -8.96 -11.65 13.10
CA ALA A 188 -9.93 -12.39 13.89
C ALA A 188 -9.34 -13.01 15.17
N GLU A 189 -8.06 -13.41 15.13
CA GLU A 189 -7.38 -14.01 16.29
C GLU A 189 -6.92 -12.98 17.32
N TYR A 190 -6.36 -11.84 16.88
CA TYR A 190 -5.66 -10.90 17.77
C TYR A 190 -6.37 -9.57 17.95
N VAL A 191 -7.35 -9.24 17.12
CA VAL A 191 -8.10 -7.97 17.19
C VAL A 191 -9.60 -8.24 17.14
N PRO A 192 -10.18 -8.82 18.22
CA PRO A 192 -11.55 -9.37 18.20
C PRO A 192 -12.64 -8.32 17.98
N ASN A 193 -12.33 -7.03 18.06
CA ASN A 193 -13.28 -5.94 17.84
C ASN A 193 -13.20 -5.37 16.42
N LEU A 194 -12.44 -6.02 15.53
CA LEU A 194 -12.22 -5.54 14.15
C LEU A 194 -12.31 -6.71 13.18
N ASP A 195 -13.18 -6.59 12.19
CA ASP A 195 -13.37 -7.61 11.15
C ASP A 195 -12.78 -7.16 9.80
N ALA A 196 -12.01 -8.04 9.19
CA ALA A 196 -11.46 -7.82 7.85
C ALA A 196 -12.47 -8.22 6.77
N MET A 197 -13.04 -7.25 6.08
CA MET A 197 -13.88 -7.46 4.91
C MET A 197 -13.00 -7.73 3.69
N MET A 198 -12.91 -8.98 3.26
CA MET A 198 -12.14 -9.36 2.07
C MET A 198 -12.85 -8.89 0.80
N ILE A 199 -12.19 -8.04 0.01
CA ILE A 199 -12.68 -7.56 -1.28
C ILE A 199 -11.93 -8.31 -2.39
N TYR A 200 -12.67 -9.15 -3.13
CA TYR A 200 -12.13 -10.07 -4.13
C TYR A 200 -11.84 -9.38 -5.46
N ARG A 201 -11.07 -8.31 -5.44
CA ARG A 201 -10.62 -7.55 -6.61
C ARG A 201 -9.37 -6.75 -6.28
N LEU A 202 -8.62 -6.36 -7.29
CA LEU A 202 -7.37 -5.63 -7.17
C LEU A 202 -7.54 -4.31 -6.38
N ASP A 203 -8.55 -3.50 -6.73
CA ASP A 203 -8.86 -2.22 -6.09
C ASP A 203 -10.29 -1.76 -6.45
N ARG A 204 -10.65 -0.54 -6.07
CA ARG A 204 -11.87 0.16 -6.50
C ARG A 204 -11.89 0.36 -8.01
N PHE A 205 -13.07 0.61 -8.60
CA PHE A 205 -13.20 0.87 -10.04
C PHE A 205 -12.52 2.18 -10.43
N GLY A 206 -11.61 2.12 -11.41
CA GLY A 206 -10.91 3.28 -11.94
C GLY A 206 -9.96 3.97 -10.96
N ARG A 207 -9.67 3.34 -9.83
CA ARG A 207 -8.76 3.84 -8.79
C ARG A 207 -7.70 2.80 -8.46
N GLY A 208 -6.71 3.21 -7.67
CA GLY A 208 -5.65 2.33 -7.21
C GLY A 208 -4.91 2.92 -6.02
N GLY A 209 -3.94 2.19 -5.53
CA GLY A 209 -3.00 2.59 -4.50
C GLY A 209 -1.65 1.95 -4.76
N HIS A 210 -0.69 2.23 -3.92
CA HIS A 210 0.71 1.81 -4.12
C HIS A 210 0.95 0.28 -4.04
N HIS A 211 -0.04 -0.55 -3.66
CA HIS A 211 0.07 -2.01 -3.81
C HIS A 211 0.10 -2.46 -5.28
N ARG A 212 -0.57 -1.70 -6.19
CA ARG A 212 -0.70 -2.06 -7.61
C ARG A 212 0.64 -2.19 -8.35
N PRO A 213 1.58 -1.25 -8.27
CA PRO A 213 2.89 -1.40 -8.91
C PRO A 213 3.62 -2.69 -8.53
N PHE A 214 3.47 -3.15 -7.30
CA PHE A 214 4.04 -4.42 -6.86
C PHE A 214 3.29 -5.62 -7.47
N ASN A 215 1.95 -5.59 -7.49
CA ASN A 215 1.15 -6.61 -8.15
C ASN A 215 1.45 -6.70 -9.64
N ASP A 216 1.60 -5.56 -10.34
CA ASP A 216 1.94 -5.49 -11.76
C ASP A 216 3.27 -6.20 -12.08
N LEU A 217 4.20 -6.26 -11.12
CA LEU A 217 5.48 -6.95 -11.24
C LEU A 217 5.51 -8.35 -10.59
N GLY A 218 4.35 -8.83 -10.12
CA GLY A 218 4.16 -10.19 -9.60
C GLY A 218 4.45 -10.36 -8.12
N PHE A 219 4.65 -9.28 -7.37
CA PHE A 219 4.78 -9.35 -5.91
C PHE A 219 3.40 -9.41 -5.24
N PRO A 220 3.25 -10.19 -4.15
CA PRO A 220 2.02 -10.20 -3.38
C PRO A 220 1.77 -8.83 -2.73
N GLY A 221 0.60 -8.24 -2.96
CA GLY A 221 0.24 -6.96 -2.37
C GLY A 221 -1.25 -6.84 -2.12
N VAL A 222 -1.61 -6.19 -1.03
CA VAL A 222 -2.99 -5.88 -0.66
C VAL A 222 -3.10 -4.40 -0.28
N ARG A 223 -4.27 -3.82 -0.54
CA ARG A 223 -4.66 -2.53 0.02
C ARG A 223 -5.55 -2.74 1.23
N ILE A 224 -5.22 -2.03 2.31
CA ILE A 224 -6.02 -1.94 3.53
C ILE A 224 -6.68 -0.57 3.53
N MET A 225 -7.99 -0.54 3.74
CA MET A 225 -8.79 0.66 3.59
C MET A 225 -9.99 0.67 4.54
N GLU A 226 -10.45 1.86 4.91
CA GLU A 226 -11.70 2.07 5.63
C GLU A 226 -12.90 1.44 4.89
N THR A 227 -13.93 1.07 5.61
CA THR A 227 -15.09 0.38 5.02
C THR A 227 -15.99 1.31 4.24
N HIS A 228 -16.39 2.44 4.80
CA HIS A 228 -17.24 3.43 4.17
C HIS A 228 -16.45 4.68 3.82
N GLU A 229 -16.29 4.92 2.51
CA GLU A 229 -15.60 6.10 2.02
C GLU A 229 -16.47 7.36 2.17
N ASN A 230 -15.82 8.46 2.50
CA ASN A 230 -16.44 9.77 2.46
C ASN A 230 -15.68 10.68 1.49
N TYR A 231 -16.20 10.80 0.28
CA TYR A 231 -15.55 11.58 -0.80
C TYR A 231 -15.44 13.08 -0.50
N THR A 232 -16.15 13.59 0.53
CA THR A 232 -15.98 14.98 0.99
C THR A 232 -14.81 15.13 1.97
N ARG A 233 -14.11 14.04 2.31
CA ARG A 233 -12.94 14.00 3.19
C ARG A 233 -11.68 13.52 2.47
N GLN A 234 -11.70 13.48 1.15
CA GLN A 234 -10.57 13.17 0.26
C GLN A 234 -10.32 14.36 -0.65
N HIS A 235 -9.06 14.61 -1.02
CA HIS A 235 -8.68 15.63 -2.00
C HIS A 235 -9.33 16.99 -1.73
N GLN A 236 -9.20 17.48 -0.53
CA GLN A 236 -9.91 18.68 -0.08
C GLN A 236 -9.08 19.94 -0.25
N ASP A 237 -9.80 21.05 -0.50
CA ASP A 237 -9.22 22.38 -0.47
C ASP A 237 -9.26 22.95 0.96
N VAL A 238 -8.20 23.63 1.36
CA VAL A 238 -8.19 24.42 2.60
C VAL A 238 -9.07 25.63 2.38
N ARG A 239 -10.05 25.84 3.26
CA ARG A 239 -10.98 26.98 3.20
C ARG A 239 -10.68 27.99 4.29
#